data_70c726c26b93676a2f11ec8b32920dc5
#
_entry.id   70c726c26b93676a2f11ec8b32920dc5
#
_cell.length_a   1.000
_cell.length_b   1.000
_cell.length_c   1.000
_cell.angle_alpha   90.00
_cell.angle_beta   90.00
_cell.angle_gamma   90.00
#
_symmetry.space_group_name_H-M   'P 1'
#
loop_
_entity.id
_entity.type
_entity.pdbx_description
1 polymer ?
#
loop_
_entity_poly.entity_id
_entity_poly.type
_entity_poly.pdbx_seq_one_letter_code
_entity_poly.pdbx_strand_id
1 'polypeptide(L)'
;MKPRISPYAQMVLATLLFACMGVCVKLASAYFGTAAVVSARGLVGAIMMAAIAWGSGASLQTKVPMLHLKRGFAGVFALSLWFYCIGALPLATAVTLNYMSSVWMAAYLLIRSGLLGGAKVDPRLIIAILVGFLGVGLVLHPTLARDQIAAGLVGIFSGILAAMAYVQVTALGRAGETEVRVVFYFSLTGTVLGALIWLIPGQANHTALPGIPLGAWAALIGVGVFATIAQLLMTRAYAQGRMLVNASLQYLGIVHASVFGMLVFGEKLSLDGVIGMALIISAGIVSTRLKPSDKPA
;
A
#
# COMPACT_ATOMS: atom_id res chain seq x y z
N MET A 1 19.03 17.85 -18.55
CA MET A 1 18.47 17.14 -17.37
C MET A 1 17.00 16.86 -17.64
N LYS A 2 16.58 15.58 -17.74
CA LYS A 2 15.14 15.25 -17.80
C LYS A 2 14.48 15.72 -16.50
N PRO A 3 13.32 16.42 -16.54
CA PRO A 3 12.63 16.83 -15.31
C PRO A 3 12.32 15.58 -14.48
N ARG A 4 12.93 15.46 -13.33
CA ARG A 4 12.62 14.37 -12.40
C ARG A 4 11.26 14.66 -11.77
N ILE A 5 10.28 13.79 -11.99
CA ILE A 5 8.98 13.85 -11.32
C ILE A 5 9.21 13.92 -9.80
N SER A 6 8.57 14.88 -9.12
CA SER A 6 8.77 15.07 -7.69
C SER A 6 8.33 13.80 -6.90
N PRO A 7 8.92 13.50 -5.73
CA PRO A 7 8.51 12.36 -4.90
C PRO A 7 7.02 12.38 -4.57
N TYR A 8 6.45 13.56 -4.39
CA TYR A 8 5.03 13.70 -4.06
C TYR A 8 4.12 13.41 -5.26
N ALA A 9 4.50 13.87 -6.46
CA ALA A 9 3.78 13.52 -7.69
C ALA A 9 3.89 12.01 -7.99
N GLN A 10 5.03 11.38 -7.68
CA GLN A 10 5.18 9.92 -7.77
C GLN A 10 4.23 9.20 -6.81
N MET A 11 4.03 9.71 -5.59
CA MET A 11 3.07 9.13 -4.64
C MET A 11 1.63 9.27 -5.13
N VAL A 12 1.23 10.45 -5.63
CA VAL A 12 -0.11 10.67 -6.20
C VAL A 12 -0.37 9.69 -7.37
N LEU A 13 0.59 9.53 -8.27
CA LEU A 13 0.46 8.59 -9.38
C LEU A 13 0.44 7.13 -8.90
N ALA A 14 1.23 6.81 -7.87
CA ALA A 14 1.21 5.48 -7.25
C ALA A 14 -0.18 5.15 -6.67
N THR A 15 -0.82 6.09 -5.98
CA THR A 15 -2.17 5.88 -5.41
C THR A 15 -3.23 5.72 -6.48
N LEU A 16 -3.13 6.42 -7.62
CA LEU A 16 -4.00 6.22 -8.77
C LEU A 16 -3.83 4.80 -9.35
N LEU A 17 -2.61 4.36 -9.56
CA LEU A 17 -2.32 3.02 -10.10
C LEU A 17 -2.74 1.91 -9.12
N PHE A 18 -2.60 2.12 -7.81
CA PHE A 18 -3.15 1.20 -6.81
C PHE A 18 -4.68 1.14 -6.86
N ALA A 19 -5.36 2.23 -7.18
CA ALA A 19 -6.80 2.21 -7.38
C ALA A 19 -7.19 1.44 -8.66
N CYS A 20 -6.45 1.61 -9.76
CA CYS A 20 -6.61 0.76 -10.97
C CYS A 20 -6.39 -0.72 -10.65
N MET A 21 -5.33 -1.03 -9.87
CA MET A 21 -5.11 -2.38 -9.36
C MET A 21 -6.34 -2.89 -8.58
N GLY A 22 -6.91 -2.06 -7.71
CA GLY A 22 -8.12 -2.40 -6.94
C GLY A 22 -9.30 -2.80 -7.81
N VAL A 23 -9.54 -2.10 -8.91
CA VAL A 23 -10.54 -2.47 -9.92
C VAL A 23 -10.23 -3.86 -10.49
N CYS A 24 -8.99 -4.09 -10.91
CA CYS A 24 -8.55 -5.39 -11.43
C CYS A 24 -8.71 -6.50 -10.38
N VAL A 25 -8.38 -6.25 -9.11
CA VAL A 25 -8.57 -7.20 -8.02
C VAL A 25 -10.06 -7.56 -7.88
N LYS A 26 -10.95 -6.56 -7.86
CA LYS A 26 -12.41 -6.79 -7.74
C LYS A 26 -12.94 -7.67 -8.88
N LEU A 27 -12.48 -7.45 -10.10
CA LEU A 27 -12.85 -8.26 -11.27
C LEU A 27 -12.24 -9.67 -11.22
N ALA A 28 -10.97 -9.80 -10.83
CA ALA A 28 -10.28 -11.10 -10.76
C ALA A 28 -10.79 -11.97 -9.61
N SER A 29 -11.17 -11.37 -8.48
CA SER A 29 -11.60 -12.10 -7.26
C SER A 29 -12.89 -12.89 -7.42
N ALA A 30 -13.68 -12.63 -8.48
CA ALA A 30 -14.83 -13.45 -8.84
C ALA A 30 -14.42 -14.87 -9.31
N TYR A 31 -13.17 -15.06 -9.74
CA TYR A 31 -12.66 -16.30 -10.34
C TYR A 31 -11.45 -16.86 -9.62
N PHE A 32 -10.63 -16.02 -9.03
CA PHE A 32 -9.36 -16.40 -8.39
C PHE A 32 -9.38 -16.10 -6.90
N GLY A 33 -8.92 -17.06 -6.12
CA GLY A 33 -8.76 -16.85 -4.68
C GLY A 33 -7.65 -15.88 -4.34
N THR A 34 -7.71 -15.34 -3.13
CA THR A 34 -6.77 -14.34 -2.63
C THR A 34 -5.30 -14.76 -2.74
N ALA A 35 -5.00 -16.02 -2.38
CA ALA A 35 -3.63 -16.55 -2.47
C ALA A 35 -3.11 -16.57 -3.90
N ALA A 36 -3.95 -16.96 -4.88
CA ALA A 36 -3.62 -16.93 -6.30
C ALA A 36 -3.38 -15.50 -6.80
N VAL A 37 -4.24 -14.54 -6.40
CA VAL A 37 -4.07 -13.12 -6.77
C VAL A 37 -2.78 -12.54 -6.19
N VAL A 38 -2.43 -12.85 -4.93
CA VAL A 38 -1.18 -12.39 -4.28
C VAL A 38 0.04 -13.00 -4.98
N SER A 39 -0.01 -14.30 -5.26
CA SER A 39 1.08 -14.99 -5.95
C SER A 39 1.29 -14.46 -7.36
N ALA A 40 0.22 -14.33 -8.15
CA ALA A 40 0.27 -13.78 -9.50
C ALA A 40 0.78 -12.33 -9.52
N ARG A 41 0.30 -11.48 -8.60
CA ARG A 41 0.79 -10.11 -8.42
C ARG A 41 2.31 -10.09 -8.17
N GLY A 42 2.78 -10.97 -7.29
CA GLY A 42 4.20 -11.10 -6.99
C GLY A 42 4.99 -11.58 -8.21
N LEU A 43 4.52 -12.63 -8.89
CA LEU A 43 5.19 -13.22 -10.05
C LEU A 43 5.34 -12.20 -11.19
N VAL A 44 4.25 -11.52 -11.56
CA VAL A 44 4.31 -10.46 -12.59
C VAL A 44 5.29 -9.36 -12.17
N GLY A 45 5.25 -8.95 -10.89
CA GLY A 45 6.17 -7.95 -10.38
C GLY A 45 7.64 -8.39 -10.42
N ALA A 46 7.95 -9.62 -10.04
CA ALA A 46 9.31 -10.15 -10.08
C ALA A 46 9.82 -10.23 -11.52
N ILE A 47 9.00 -10.72 -12.47
CA ILE A 47 9.35 -10.77 -13.89
C ILE A 47 9.60 -9.37 -14.45
N MET A 48 8.69 -8.41 -14.18
CA MET A 48 8.86 -7.03 -14.66
C MET A 48 10.12 -6.39 -14.11
N MET A 49 10.41 -6.55 -12.82
CA MET A 49 11.61 -5.97 -12.21
C MET A 49 12.89 -6.65 -12.70
N ALA A 50 12.87 -7.97 -12.91
CA ALA A 50 14.00 -8.69 -13.52
C ALA A 50 14.25 -8.23 -14.96
N ALA A 51 13.21 -8.04 -15.76
CA ALA A 51 13.32 -7.53 -17.12
C ALA A 51 13.88 -6.10 -17.17
N ILE A 52 13.42 -5.21 -16.28
CA ILE A 52 13.93 -3.84 -16.16
C ILE A 52 15.40 -3.86 -15.72
N ALA A 53 15.76 -4.69 -14.74
CA ALA A 53 17.14 -4.83 -14.29
C ALA A 53 18.05 -5.31 -15.40
N TRP A 54 17.63 -6.33 -16.16
CA TRP A 54 18.40 -6.84 -17.30
C TRP A 54 18.57 -5.77 -18.39
N GLY A 55 17.49 -5.14 -18.84
CA GLY A 55 17.52 -4.13 -19.88
C GLY A 55 18.33 -2.86 -19.53
N SER A 56 18.42 -2.53 -18.23
CA SER A 56 19.19 -1.38 -17.73
C SER A 56 20.61 -1.73 -17.26
N GLY A 57 21.00 -3.01 -17.28
CA GLY A 57 22.27 -3.48 -16.71
C GLY A 57 22.37 -3.35 -15.18
N ALA A 58 21.24 -3.13 -14.50
CA ALA A 58 21.21 -2.97 -13.06
C ALA A 58 21.34 -4.33 -12.33
N SER A 59 22.24 -4.41 -11.36
CA SER A 59 22.40 -5.62 -10.55
C SER A 59 21.25 -5.78 -9.57
N LEU A 60 20.69 -6.99 -9.47
CA LEU A 60 19.75 -7.39 -8.45
C LEU A 60 20.43 -7.86 -7.14
N GLN A 61 21.76 -7.98 -7.12
CA GLN A 61 22.49 -8.32 -5.91
C GLN A 61 22.39 -7.20 -4.88
N THR A 62 22.12 -7.57 -3.61
CA THR A 62 22.00 -6.64 -2.50
C THR A 62 23.14 -6.84 -1.49
N LYS A 63 23.58 -5.73 -0.89
CA LYS A 63 24.50 -5.75 0.25
C LYS A 63 23.78 -5.80 1.60
N VAL A 64 22.45 -5.66 1.62
CA VAL A 64 21.62 -5.61 2.84
C VAL A 64 20.44 -6.61 2.78
N PRO A 65 20.72 -7.93 2.59
CA PRO A 65 19.67 -8.92 2.37
C PRO A 65 18.70 -9.02 3.54
N MET A 66 19.16 -8.83 4.77
CA MET A 66 18.33 -8.88 5.97
C MET A 66 17.28 -7.75 5.98
N LEU A 67 17.60 -6.58 5.42
CA LEU A 67 16.66 -5.46 5.35
C LEU A 67 15.56 -5.75 4.32
N HIS A 68 15.92 -6.37 3.18
CA HIS A 68 14.93 -6.85 2.20
C HIS A 68 14.04 -7.94 2.79
N LEU A 69 14.62 -8.88 3.53
CA LEU A 69 13.87 -9.95 4.19
C LEU A 69 12.86 -9.37 5.20
N LYS A 70 13.30 -8.48 6.09
CA LYS A 70 12.40 -7.78 7.04
C LYS A 70 11.28 -7.03 6.31
N ARG A 71 11.61 -6.31 5.22
CA ARG A 71 10.62 -5.60 4.40
C ARG A 71 9.64 -6.57 3.74
N GLY A 72 10.15 -7.67 3.17
CA GLY A 72 9.36 -8.71 2.53
C GLY A 72 8.37 -9.34 3.51
N PHE A 73 8.86 -9.85 4.62
CA PHE A 73 8.02 -10.46 5.66
C PHE A 73 6.99 -9.47 6.23
N ALA A 74 7.42 -8.31 6.73
CA ALA A 74 6.48 -7.34 7.30
C ALA A 74 5.39 -6.95 6.30
N GLY A 75 5.76 -6.70 5.03
CA GLY A 75 4.80 -6.30 4.02
C GLY A 75 3.85 -7.41 3.57
N VAL A 76 4.36 -8.65 3.40
CA VAL A 76 3.51 -9.79 2.98
C VAL A 76 2.60 -10.24 4.14
N PHE A 77 3.11 -10.29 5.37
CA PHE A 77 2.27 -10.57 6.53
C PHE A 77 1.18 -9.50 6.72
N ALA A 78 1.53 -8.21 6.62
CA ALA A 78 0.55 -7.14 6.65
C ALA A 78 -0.55 -7.35 5.59
N LEU A 79 -0.16 -7.67 4.36
CA LEU A 79 -1.08 -7.93 3.26
C LEU A 79 -1.98 -9.14 3.53
N SER A 80 -1.41 -10.25 4.04
CA SER A 80 -2.15 -11.48 4.34
C SER A 80 -3.17 -11.27 5.46
N LEU A 81 -2.80 -10.56 6.53
CA LEU A 81 -3.71 -10.22 7.61
C LEU A 81 -4.81 -9.26 7.15
N TRP A 82 -4.47 -8.30 6.29
CA TRP A 82 -5.47 -7.41 5.70
C TRP A 82 -6.47 -8.17 4.83
N PHE A 83 -6.04 -9.13 4.04
CA PHE A 83 -6.95 -9.98 3.27
C PHE A 83 -7.84 -10.85 4.15
N TYR A 84 -7.32 -11.38 5.28
CA TYR A 84 -8.16 -12.01 6.28
C TYR A 84 -9.24 -11.06 6.79
N CYS A 85 -8.88 -9.81 7.11
CA CYS A 85 -9.83 -8.79 7.55
C CYS A 85 -10.91 -8.49 6.50
N ILE A 86 -10.56 -8.47 5.21
CA ILE A 86 -11.54 -8.29 4.12
C ILE A 86 -12.59 -9.41 4.11
N GLY A 87 -12.20 -10.64 4.45
CA GLY A 87 -13.13 -11.76 4.55
C GLY A 87 -13.97 -11.76 5.83
N ALA A 88 -13.47 -11.18 6.92
CA ALA A 88 -14.09 -11.27 8.25
C ALA A 88 -14.82 -9.97 8.69
N LEU A 89 -14.56 -8.85 8.05
CA LEU A 89 -15.09 -7.52 8.39
C LEU A 89 -15.80 -6.89 7.18
N PRO A 90 -16.69 -5.91 7.41
CA PRO A 90 -17.12 -5.03 6.33
C PRO A 90 -15.91 -4.42 5.60
N LEU A 91 -15.95 -4.40 4.27
CA LEU A 91 -14.81 -3.97 3.45
C LEU A 91 -14.31 -2.57 3.86
N ALA A 92 -15.21 -1.66 4.13
CA ALA A 92 -14.91 -0.31 4.61
C ALA A 92 -14.07 -0.34 5.89
N THR A 93 -14.44 -1.18 6.86
CA THR A 93 -13.70 -1.32 8.12
C THR A 93 -12.31 -1.91 7.89
N ALA A 94 -12.19 -2.98 7.10
CA ALA A 94 -10.90 -3.60 6.77
C ALA A 94 -9.95 -2.63 6.07
N VAL A 95 -10.47 -1.82 5.13
CA VAL A 95 -9.69 -0.80 4.41
C VAL A 95 -9.27 0.34 5.35
N THR A 96 -10.18 0.83 6.20
CA THR A 96 -9.87 1.88 7.19
C THR A 96 -8.74 1.44 8.14
N LEU A 97 -8.80 0.21 8.64
CA LEU A 97 -7.78 -0.35 9.54
C LEU A 97 -6.40 -0.45 8.84
N ASN A 98 -6.35 -0.80 7.56
CA ASN A 98 -5.12 -0.82 6.79
C ASN A 98 -4.53 0.60 6.61
N TYR A 99 -5.37 1.60 6.32
CA TYR A 99 -4.94 2.99 6.17
C TYR A 99 -4.49 3.64 7.50
N MET A 100 -4.79 3.04 8.66
CA MET A 100 -4.16 3.41 9.93
C MET A 100 -2.64 3.30 9.91
N SER A 101 -2.05 2.59 8.95
CA SER A 101 -0.58 2.52 8.76
C SER A 101 0.08 3.90 8.73
N SER A 102 -0.57 4.92 8.16
CA SER A 102 -0.06 6.31 8.17
C SER A 102 -0.05 6.91 9.58
N VAL A 103 -1.06 6.61 10.39
CA VAL A 103 -1.14 7.04 11.80
C VAL A 103 -0.05 6.33 12.62
N TRP A 104 0.14 5.02 12.41
CA TRP A 104 1.20 4.25 13.06
C TRP A 104 2.60 4.71 12.68
N MET A 105 2.81 5.13 11.43
CA MET A 105 4.08 5.76 11.03
C MET A 105 4.33 7.07 11.78
N ALA A 106 3.29 7.91 11.95
CA ALA A 106 3.41 9.13 12.74
C ALA A 106 3.74 8.82 14.22
N ALA A 107 3.03 7.85 14.82
CA ALA A 107 3.30 7.39 16.18
C ALA A 107 4.73 6.86 16.34
N TYR A 108 5.19 6.01 15.40
CA TYR A 108 6.56 5.50 15.40
C TYR A 108 7.61 6.63 15.40
N LEU A 109 7.42 7.64 14.54
CA LEU A 109 8.38 8.76 14.47
C LEU A 109 8.34 9.64 15.71
N LEU A 110 7.17 9.83 16.34
CA LEU A 110 7.04 10.54 17.61
C LEU A 110 7.76 9.80 18.75
N ILE A 111 7.52 8.50 18.88
CA ILE A 111 8.18 7.66 19.89
C ILE A 111 9.69 7.70 19.68
N ARG A 112 10.15 7.54 18.45
CA ARG A 112 11.57 7.58 18.12
C ARG A 112 12.20 8.94 18.44
N SER A 113 11.49 10.04 18.14
CA SER A 113 11.96 11.40 18.45
C SER A 113 12.05 11.64 19.95
N GLY A 114 11.07 11.18 20.74
CA GLY A 114 11.03 11.39 22.18
C GLY A 114 12.00 10.50 22.96
N LEU A 115 12.11 9.20 22.60
CA LEU A 115 12.90 8.22 23.37
C LEU A 115 14.35 8.10 22.87
N LEU A 116 14.64 8.29 21.60
CA LEU A 116 15.94 8.03 20.99
C LEU A 116 16.64 9.31 20.51
N GLY A 117 16.12 10.50 20.85
CA GLY A 117 16.73 11.76 20.43
C GLY A 117 16.72 11.98 18.92
N GLY A 118 15.74 11.41 18.18
CA GLY A 118 15.60 11.57 16.75
C GLY A 118 15.18 13.00 16.34
N ALA A 119 15.20 13.30 15.03
CA ALA A 119 14.75 14.57 14.50
C ALA A 119 13.32 14.89 14.94
N LYS A 120 13.08 16.14 15.39
CA LYS A 120 11.75 16.59 15.82
C LYS A 120 10.73 16.47 14.69
N VAL A 121 9.59 15.86 14.99
CA VAL A 121 8.48 15.74 14.07
C VAL A 121 7.67 17.04 14.07
N ASP A 122 7.39 17.59 12.88
CA ASP A 122 6.54 18.76 12.75
C ASP A 122 5.09 18.39 13.15
N PRO A 123 4.50 18.99 14.20
CA PRO A 123 3.16 18.68 14.66
C PRO A 123 2.08 18.93 13.59
N ARG A 124 2.33 19.84 12.65
CA ARG A 124 1.41 20.13 11.57
C ARG A 124 1.23 18.96 10.62
N LEU A 125 2.30 18.15 10.41
CA LEU A 125 2.20 16.92 9.61
C LEU A 125 1.38 15.84 10.31
N ILE A 126 1.46 15.77 11.63
CA ILE A 126 0.63 14.86 12.43
C ILE A 126 -0.83 15.25 12.30
N ILE A 127 -1.13 16.55 12.46
CA ILE A 127 -2.49 17.08 12.29
C ILE A 127 -3.00 16.76 10.87
N ALA A 128 -2.20 16.97 9.83
CA ALA A 128 -2.59 16.64 8.45
C ALA A 128 -2.91 15.15 8.28
N ILE A 129 -2.13 14.24 8.90
CA ILE A 129 -2.41 12.79 8.87
C ILE A 129 -3.72 12.48 9.59
N LEU A 130 -3.97 13.07 10.76
CA LEU A 130 -5.20 12.84 11.51
C LEU A 130 -6.43 13.39 10.79
N VAL A 131 -6.34 14.58 10.20
CA VAL A 131 -7.41 15.16 9.38
C VAL A 131 -7.68 14.30 8.14
N GLY A 132 -6.63 13.85 7.45
CA GLY A 132 -6.77 12.93 6.32
C GLY A 132 -7.42 11.61 6.75
N PHE A 133 -7.06 11.07 7.92
CA PHE A 133 -7.65 9.85 8.45
C PHE A 133 -9.12 10.02 8.87
N LEU A 134 -9.51 11.18 9.41
CA LEU A 134 -10.93 11.52 9.60
C LEU A 134 -11.68 11.51 8.26
N GLY A 135 -11.08 12.06 7.22
CA GLY A 135 -11.64 11.99 5.87
C GLY A 135 -11.82 10.54 5.38
N VAL A 136 -10.88 9.64 5.68
CA VAL A 136 -11.01 8.19 5.41
C VAL A 136 -12.24 7.62 6.11
N GLY A 137 -12.44 7.95 7.38
CA GLY A 137 -13.60 7.51 8.15
C GLY A 137 -14.94 7.97 7.54
N LEU A 138 -14.98 9.23 7.06
CA LEU A 138 -16.18 9.78 6.41
C LEU A 138 -16.46 9.17 5.03
N VAL A 139 -15.45 8.77 4.27
CA VAL A 139 -15.65 8.09 2.97
C VAL A 139 -16.11 6.66 3.17
N LEU A 140 -15.51 5.94 4.10
CA LEU A 140 -15.66 4.49 4.23
C LEU A 140 -16.73 4.07 5.24
N HIS A 141 -17.18 4.96 6.15
CA HIS A 141 -18.15 4.64 7.21
C HIS A 141 -17.88 3.30 7.91
N PRO A 142 -16.68 3.11 8.52
CA PRO A 142 -16.32 1.83 9.09
C PRO A 142 -17.26 1.45 10.26
N THR A 143 -17.70 0.20 10.29
CA THR A 143 -18.51 -0.36 11.37
C THR A 143 -17.83 -1.60 11.92
N LEU A 144 -18.00 -1.87 13.20
CA LEU A 144 -17.45 -3.04 13.88
C LEU A 144 -18.47 -3.62 14.87
N ALA A 145 -18.96 -4.81 14.58
CA ALA A 145 -19.84 -5.55 15.47
C ALA A 145 -19.04 -6.25 16.60
N ARG A 146 -19.71 -6.63 17.69
CA ARG A 146 -19.04 -7.25 18.87
C ARG A 146 -18.33 -8.57 18.54
N ASP A 147 -18.91 -9.39 17.68
CA ASP A 147 -18.36 -10.65 17.20
C ASP A 147 -17.14 -10.46 16.25
N GLN A 148 -16.94 -9.25 15.74
CA GLN A 148 -15.86 -8.88 14.81
C GLN A 148 -14.62 -8.27 15.49
N ILE A 149 -14.63 -8.13 16.83
CA ILE A 149 -13.53 -7.48 17.58
C ILE A 149 -12.18 -8.17 17.34
N ALA A 150 -12.15 -9.50 17.33
CA ALA A 150 -10.92 -10.26 17.08
C ALA A 150 -10.34 -9.94 15.70
N ALA A 151 -11.18 -9.92 14.65
CA ALA A 151 -10.77 -9.54 13.30
C ALA A 151 -10.35 -8.05 13.23
N GLY A 152 -10.98 -7.17 14.00
CA GLY A 152 -10.59 -5.77 14.13
C GLY A 152 -9.18 -5.61 14.72
N LEU A 153 -8.83 -6.37 15.76
CA LEU A 153 -7.49 -6.40 16.34
C LEU A 153 -6.43 -6.90 15.34
N VAL A 154 -6.77 -7.94 14.56
CA VAL A 154 -5.91 -8.40 13.45
C VAL A 154 -5.69 -7.30 12.41
N GLY A 155 -6.73 -6.52 12.09
CA GLY A 155 -6.64 -5.38 11.16
C GLY A 155 -5.74 -4.26 11.70
N ILE A 156 -5.84 -3.92 12.97
CA ILE A 156 -4.93 -2.96 13.63
C ILE A 156 -3.49 -3.46 13.54
N PHE A 157 -3.24 -4.73 13.84
CA PHE A 157 -1.90 -5.33 13.75
C PHE A 157 -1.37 -5.33 12.32
N SER A 158 -2.22 -5.63 11.33
CA SER A 158 -1.90 -5.48 9.91
C SER A 158 -1.44 -4.06 9.58
N GLY A 159 -2.14 -3.04 10.05
CA GLY A 159 -1.78 -1.63 9.86
C GLY A 159 -0.42 -1.28 10.48
N ILE A 160 -0.09 -1.81 11.67
CA ILE A 160 1.22 -1.64 12.31
C ILE A 160 2.33 -2.28 11.46
N LEU A 161 2.13 -3.52 10.99
CA LEU A 161 3.10 -4.20 10.12
C LEU A 161 3.28 -3.47 8.78
N ALA A 162 2.21 -2.92 8.21
CA ALA A 162 2.29 -2.10 7.02
C ALA A 162 3.12 -0.82 7.27
N ALA A 163 2.92 -0.15 8.39
CA ALA A 163 3.73 1.00 8.79
C ALA A 163 5.22 0.63 8.91
N MET A 164 5.53 -0.49 9.57
CA MET A 164 6.91 -1.01 9.67
C MET A 164 7.51 -1.29 8.29
N ALA A 165 6.72 -1.87 7.37
CA ALA A 165 7.17 -2.14 6.01
C ALA A 165 7.53 -0.84 5.26
N TYR A 166 6.76 0.24 5.41
CA TYR A 166 7.06 1.54 4.81
C TYR A 166 8.29 2.23 5.42
N VAL A 167 8.47 2.10 6.74
CA VAL A 167 9.70 2.55 7.42
C VAL A 167 10.93 1.84 6.83
N GLN A 168 10.81 0.54 6.56
CA GLN A 168 11.89 -0.25 5.97
C GLN A 168 12.17 0.13 4.51
N VAL A 169 11.15 0.51 3.73
CA VAL A 169 11.34 1.07 2.38
C VAL A 169 12.22 2.32 2.42
N THR A 170 11.93 3.22 3.38
CA THR A 170 12.77 4.42 3.58
C THR A 170 14.19 4.06 4.02
N ALA A 171 14.36 3.05 4.88
CA ALA A 171 15.67 2.57 5.31
C ALA A 171 16.47 1.94 4.16
N LEU A 172 15.82 1.16 3.29
CA LEU A 172 16.43 0.59 2.09
C LEU A 172 16.89 1.69 1.12
N GLY A 173 16.07 2.73 0.91
CA GLY A 173 16.46 3.89 0.11
C GLY A 173 17.68 4.61 0.67
N ARG A 174 17.77 4.79 2.00
CA ARG A 174 18.95 5.37 2.68
C ARG A 174 20.19 4.48 2.60
N ALA A 175 20.01 3.16 2.52
CA ALA A 175 21.09 2.20 2.32
C ALA A 175 21.59 2.16 0.86
N GLY A 176 21.05 3.00 -0.05
CA GLY A 176 21.44 3.05 -1.45
C GLY A 176 20.84 1.93 -2.31
N GLU A 177 19.84 1.21 -1.80
CA GLU A 177 19.14 0.20 -2.58
C GLU A 177 18.25 0.86 -3.65
N THR A 178 18.35 0.35 -4.88
CA THR A 178 17.51 0.84 -5.99
C THR A 178 16.07 0.39 -5.79
N GLU A 179 15.13 1.20 -6.21
CA GLU A 179 13.71 0.88 -6.15
C GLU A 179 13.37 -0.42 -6.91
N VAL A 180 14.05 -0.69 -8.02
CA VAL A 180 13.89 -1.93 -8.80
C VAL A 180 14.22 -3.14 -7.93
N ARG A 181 15.34 -3.09 -7.20
CA ARG A 181 15.77 -4.15 -6.30
C ARG A 181 14.81 -4.34 -5.14
N VAL A 182 14.36 -3.24 -4.51
CA VAL A 182 13.41 -3.28 -3.40
C VAL A 182 12.10 -3.93 -3.83
N VAL A 183 11.57 -3.54 -4.99
CA VAL A 183 10.31 -4.10 -5.53
C VAL A 183 10.50 -5.54 -5.98
N PHE A 184 11.64 -5.90 -6.56
CA PHE A 184 11.96 -7.28 -6.95
C PHE A 184 11.89 -8.23 -5.76
N TYR A 185 12.65 -7.96 -4.69
CA TYR A 185 12.66 -8.83 -3.50
C TYR A 185 11.31 -8.90 -2.81
N PHE A 186 10.59 -7.78 -2.75
CA PHE A 186 9.23 -7.79 -2.21
C PHE A 186 8.27 -8.64 -3.04
N SER A 187 8.35 -8.53 -4.37
CA SER A 187 7.53 -9.30 -5.30
C SER A 187 7.85 -10.78 -5.21
N LEU A 188 9.13 -11.14 -5.14
CA LEU A 188 9.58 -12.52 -4.96
C LEU A 188 9.06 -13.13 -3.65
N THR A 189 9.17 -12.39 -2.55
CA THR A 189 8.62 -12.82 -1.25
C THR A 189 7.10 -13.04 -1.34
N GLY A 190 6.37 -12.13 -1.99
CA GLY A 190 4.93 -12.26 -2.21
C GLY A 190 4.55 -13.47 -3.06
N THR A 191 5.32 -13.75 -4.11
CA THR A 191 5.13 -14.95 -4.95
C THR A 191 5.28 -16.23 -4.14
N VAL A 192 6.39 -16.35 -3.40
CA VAL A 192 6.70 -17.55 -2.63
C VAL A 192 5.67 -17.77 -1.52
N LEU A 193 5.38 -16.75 -0.71
CA LEU A 193 4.42 -16.87 0.39
C LEU A 193 3.00 -17.08 -0.12
N GLY A 194 2.58 -16.39 -1.20
CA GLY A 194 1.28 -16.60 -1.83
C GLY A 194 1.13 -18.03 -2.38
N ALA A 195 2.17 -18.56 -3.03
CA ALA A 195 2.18 -19.94 -3.51
C ALA A 195 2.12 -20.96 -2.36
N LEU A 196 2.86 -20.71 -1.27
CA LEU A 196 2.82 -21.58 -0.09
C LEU A 196 1.44 -21.59 0.56
N ILE A 197 0.77 -20.44 0.67
CA ILE A 197 -0.60 -20.36 1.19
C ILE A 197 -1.58 -21.08 0.25
N TRP A 198 -1.40 -20.95 -1.06
CA TRP A 198 -2.23 -21.64 -2.05
C TRP A 198 -2.13 -23.18 -1.96
N LEU A 199 -0.99 -23.72 -1.53
CA LEU A 199 -0.78 -25.15 -1.31
C LEU A 199 -1.45 -25.70 -0.04
N ILE A 200 -1.93 -24.82 0.86
CA ILE A 200 -2.63 -25.27 2.08
C ILE A 200 -4.02 -25.81 1.68
N PRO A 201 -4.37 -27.06 2.08
CA PRO A 201 -5.69 -27.61 1.79
C PRO A 201 -6.83 -26.69 2.27
N GLY A 202 -7.83 -26.46 1.42
CA GLY A 202 -8.97 -25.59 1.70
C GLY A 202 -8.77 -24.10 1.37
N GLN A 203 -7.55 -23.68 1.03
CA GLN A 203 -7.25 -22.29 0.61
C GLN A 203 -7.27 -22.13 -0.93
N ALA A 204 -7.20 -23.22 -1.66
CA ALA A 204 -7.35 -23.20 -3.11
C ALA A 204 -8.83 -22.97 -3.46
N ASN A 205 -9.14 -21.83 -4.02
CA ASN A 205 -10.49 -21.59 -4.55
C ASN A 205 -10.75 -22.42 -5.79
N HIS A 206 -11.87 -23.09 -5.78
CA HIS A 206 -12.27 -24.22 -6.63
C HIS A 206 -12.79 -23.83 -8.01
N THR A 207 -12.38 -22.71 -8.60
CA THR A 207 -12.75 -22.45 -9.98
C THR A 207 -11.89 -23.32 -10.88
N ALA A 208 -12.51 -24.31 -11.52
CA ALA A 208 -11.83 -25.13 -12.51
C ALA A 208 -11.24 -24.20 -13.60
N LEU A 209 -9.94 -24.34 -13.88
CA LEU A 209 -9.23 -23.52 -14.87
C LEU A 209 -9.91 -23.49 -16.27
N PRO A 210 -10.51 -24.59 -16.77
CA PRO A 210 -11.32 -24.56 -17.98
C PRO A 210 -12.65 -23.86 -17.67
N GLY A 211 -12.84 -22.65 -18.20
CA GLY A 211 -14.06 -21.86 -18.04
C GLY A 211 -13.85 -20.43 -17.48
N ILE A 212 -12.63 -20.08 -17.10
CA ILE A 212 -12.32 -18.72 -16.68
C ILE A 212 -12.25 -17.81 -17.92
N PRO A 213 -13.07 -16.73 -18.00
CA PRO A 213 -13.08 -15.84 -19.15
C PRO A 213 -11.74 -15.10 -19.31
N LEU A 214 -11.37 -14.80 -20.56
CA LEU A 214 -10.13 -14.06 -20.87
C LEU A 214 -10.04 -12.72 -20.12
N GLY A 215 -11.16 -12.05 -19.90
CA GLY A 215 -11.21 -10.81 -19.11
C GLY A 215 -10.74 -10.99 -17.66
N ALA A 216 -11.00 -12.14 -17.03
CA ALA A 216 -10.52 -12.43 -15.67
C ALA A 216 -8.98 -12.64 -15.64
N TRP A 217 -8.43 -13.30 -16.64
CA TRP A 217 -6.98 -13.43 -16.82
C TRP A 217 -6.31 -12.07 -17.08
N ALA A 218 -6.91 -11.26 -17.95
CA ALA A 218 -6.44 -9.89 -18.19
C ALA A 218 -6.48 -9.05 -16.91
N ALA A 219 -7.54 -9.16 -16.12
CA ALA A 219 -7.63 -8.50 -14.81
C ALA A 219 -6.53 -9.00 -13.85
N LEU A 220 -6.27 -10.31 -13.77
CA LEU A 220 -5.23 -10.88 -12.94
C LEU A 220 -3.83 -10.36 -13.32
N ILE A 221 -3.52 -10.29 -14.61
CA ILE A 221 -2.28 -9.69 -15.12
C ILE A 221 -2.25 -8.19 -14.79
N GLY A 222 -3.38 -7.49 -14.99
CA GLY A 222 -3.54 -6.08 -14.64
C GLY A 222 -3.23 -5.79 -13.17
N VAL A 223 -3.65 -6.67 -12.24
CA VAL A 223 -3.26 -6.58 -10.82
C VAL A 223 -1.74 -6.52 -10.68
N GLY A 224 -1.02 -7.43 -11.32
CA GLY A 224 0.45 -7.48 -11.25
C GLY A 224 1.11 -6.24 -11.85
N VAL A 225 0.68 -5.82 -13.03
CA VAL A 225 1.26 -4.67 -13.75
C VAL A 225 1.04 -3.36 -12.98
N PHE A 226 -0.23 -3.04 -12.65
CA PHE A 226 -0.54 -1.81 -11.93
C PHE A 226 0.09 -1.80 -10.54
N ALA A 227 0.04 -2.92 -9.81
CA ALA A 227 0.70 -3.05 -8.51
C ALA A 227 2.20 -2.79 -8.60
N THR A 228 2.86 -3.33 -9.61
CA THR A 228 4.33 -3.22 -9.75
C THR A 228 4.75 -1.79 -10.06
N ILE A 229 4.08 -1.13 -11.00
CA ILE A 229 4.39 0.27 -11.35
C ILE A 229 4.07 1.18 -10.15
N ALA A 230 2.93 0.99 -9.50
CA ALA A 230 2.55 1.73 -8.29
C ALA A 230 3.57 1.54 -7.17
N GLN A 231 3.98 0.29 -6.92
CA GLN A 231 4.97 -0.05 -5.91
C GLN A 231 6.35 0.57 -6.20
N LEU A 232 6.75 0.62 -7.47
CA LEU A 232 8.01 1.26 -7.89
C LEU A 232 7.97 2.77 -7.58
N LEU A 233 6.90 3.45 -7.99
CA LEU A 233 6.72 4.88 -7.73
C LEU A 233 6.61 5.19 -6.23
N MET A 234 5.86 4.40 -5.49
CA MET A 234 5.74 4.53 -4.03
C MET A 234 7.07 4.30 -3.33
N THR A 235 7.83 3.28 -3.72
CA THR A 235 9.15 2.98 -3.15
C THR A 235 10.10 4.16 -3.38
N ARG A 236 10.11 4.72 -4.60
CA ARG A 236 10.89 5.90 -4.95
C ARG A 236 10.45 7.13 -4.15
N ALA A 237 9.14 7.34 -3.99
CA ALA A 237 8.61 8.44 -3.21
C ALA A 237 9.02 8.37 -1.73
N TYR A 238 8.97 7.19 -1.12
CA TYR A 238 9.42 7.00 0.28
C TYR A 238 10.94 7.08 0.44
N ALA A 239 11.72 6.66 -0.55
CA ALA A 239 13.17 6.76 -0.52
C ALA A 239 13.67 8.21 -0.63
N GLN A 240 12.99 9.05 -1.41
CA GLN A 240 13.44 10.40 -1.76
C GLN A 240 12.65 11.52 -1.06
N GLY A 241 11.43 11.24 -0.62
CA GLY A 241 10.53 12.22 -0.03
C GLY A 241 10.47 12.14 1.50
N ARG A 242 9.73 13.10 2.08
CA ARG A 242 9.42 13.10 3.52
C ARG A 242 8.42 12.00 3.82
N MET A 243 8.73 11.12 4.77
CA MET A 243 7.90 9.94 5.09
C MET A 243 6.45 10.32 5.43
N LEU A 244 6.23 11.30 6.33
CA LEU A 244 4.89 11.70 6.76
C LEU A 244 4.10 12.42 5.66
N VAL A 245 4.76 13.14 4.75
CA VAL A 245 4.08 13.73 3.59
C VAL A 245 3.58 12.64 2.66
N ASN A 246 4.41 11.64 2.37
CA ASN A 246 4.00 10.49 1.56
C ASN A 246 2.89 9.68 2.25
N ALA A 247 2.94 9.52 3.59
CA ALA A 247 1.90 8.87 4.36
C ALA A 247 0.55 9.60 4.28
N SER A 248 0.54 10.94 4.32
CA SER A 248 -0.68 11.73 4.12
C SER A 248 -1.21 11.61 2.69
N LEU A 249 -0.32 11.68 1.68
CA LEU A 249 -0.70 11.54 0.27
C LEU A 249 -1.25 10.14 -0.07
N GLN A 250 -0.87 9.13 0.69
CA GLN A 250 -1.34 7.76 0.48
C GLN A 250 -2.86 7.64 0.61
N TYR A 251 -3.50 8.48 1.43
CA TYR A 251 -4.96 8.53 1.56
C TYR A 251 -5.69 8.90 0.25
N LEU A 252 -5.02 9.56 -0.71
CA LEU A 252 -5.58 9.82 -2.03
C LEU A 252 -5.98 8.53 -2.78
N GLY A 253 -5.42 7.38 -2.39
CA GLY A 253 -5.86 6.09 -2.91
C GLY A 253 -7.35 5.83 -2.68
N ILE A 254 -7.93 6.32 -1.57
CA ILE A 254 -9.37 6.20 -1.30
C ILE A 254 -10.17 7.11 -2.23
N VAL A 255 -9.70 8.33 -2.47
CA VAL A 255 -10.35 9.26 -3.41
C VAL A 255 -10.38 8.65 -4.81
N HIS A 256 -9.23 8.14 -5.30
CA HIS A 256 -9.15 7.49 -6.60
C HIS A 256 -10.03 6.23 -6.67
N ALA A 257 -10.03 5.39 -5.62
CA ALA A 257 -10.86 4.20 -5.56
C ALA A 257 -12.36 4.54 -5.55
N SER A 258 -12.77 5.59 -4.83
CA SER A 258 -14.17 6.08 -4.83
C SER A 258 -14.59 6.57 -6.21
N VAL A 259 -13.73 7.31 -6.91
CA VAL A 259 -13.99 7.74 -8.30
C VAL A 259 -14.15 6.54 -9.22
N PHE A 260 -13.28 5.53 -9.14
CA PHE A 260 -13.45 4.31 -9.94
C PHE A 260 -14.67 3.50 -9.51
N GLY A 261 -15.00 3.47 -8.22
CA GLY A 261 -16.24 2.86 -7.71
C GLY A 261 -17.48 3.43 -8.38
N MET A 262 -17.56 4.77 -8.49
CA MET A 262 -18.63 5.45 -9.18
C MET A 262 -18.65 5.16 -10.70
N LEU A 263 -17.49 5.29 -11.36
CA LEU A 263 -17.40 5.21 -12.82
C LEU A 263 -17.54 3.77 -13.35
N VAL A 264 -16.97 2.79 -12.65
CA VAL A 264 -16.89 1.39 -13.14
C VAL A 264 -17.98 0.52 -12.54
N PHE A 265 -18.34 0.76 -11.28
CA PHE A 265 -19.28 -0.09 -10.55
C PHE A 265 -20.63 0.59 -10.24
N GLY A 266 -20.81 1.86 -10.63
CA GLY A 266 -22.06 2.59 -10.39
C GLY A 266 -22.32 2.89 -8.90
N GLU A 267 -21.27 2.89 -8.06
CA GLU A 267 -21.40 3.15 -6.63
C GLU A 267 -21.82 4.62 -6.42
N LYS A 268 -22.74 4.84 -5.46
CA LYS A 268 -23.20 6.20 -5.13
C LYS A 268 -22.36 6.76 -4.00
N LEU A 269 -21.91 7.99 -4.16
CA LEU A 269 -21.20 8.72 -3.12
C LEU A 269 -22.18 9.48 -2.24
N SER A 270 -22.05 9.32 -0.91
CA SER A 270 -22.79 10.09 0.07
C SER A 270 -22.21 11.50 0.23
N LEU A 271 -22.99 12.43 0.83
CA LEU A 271 -22.50 13.78 1.14
C LEU A 271 -21.27 13.71 2.08
N ASP A 272 -21.30 12.82 3.08
CA ASP A 272 -20.19 12.59 3.99
C ASP A 272 -18.96 12.11 3.24
N GLY A 273 -19.15 11.25 2.22
CA GLY A 273 -18.07 10.79 1.34
C GLY A 273 -17.42 11.95 0.56
N VAL A 274 -18.23 12.91 0.06
CA VAL A 274 -17.70 14.13 -0.61
C VAL A 274 -16.88 14.96 0.37
N ILE A 275 -17.40 15.18 1.58
CA ILE A 275 -16.68 15.92 2.64
C ILE A 275 -15.39 15.20 3.00
N GLY A 276 -15.44 13.88 3.18
CA GLY A 276 -14.28 13.07 3.48
C GLY A 276 -13.19 13.14 2.41
N MET A 277 -13.56 13.09 1.12
CA MET A 277 -12.61 13.30 0.02
C MET A 277 -11.99 14.70 0.03
N ALA A 278 -12.77 15.73 0.32
CA ALA A 278 -12.26 17.10 0.42
C ALA A 278 -11.23 17.23 1.58
N LEU A 279 -11.48 16.59 2.73
CA LEU A 279 -10.53 16.53 3.84
C LEU A 279 -9.23 15.80 3.45
N ILE A 280 -9.32 14.66 2.77
CA ILE A 280 -8.15 13.92 2.30
C ILE A 280 -7.31 14.77 1.35
N ILE A 281 -7.92 15.41 0.37
CA ILE A 281 -7.23 16.24 -0.61
C ILE A 281 -6.58 17.45 0.08
N SER A 282 -7.31 18.15 0.96
CA SER A 282 -6.79 19.32 1.69
C SER A 282 -5.61 18.93 2.59
N ALA A 283 -5.70 17.80 3.32
CA ALA A 283 -4.62 17.27 4.14
C ALA A 283 -3.37 16.96 3.30
N GLY A 284 -3.54 16.35 2.13
CA GLY A 284 -2.46 16.12 1.17
C GLY A 284 -1.79 17.41 0.70
N ILE A 285 -2.57 18.40 0.29
CA ILE A 285 -2.06 19.71 -0.17
C ILE A 285 -1.30 20.42 0.97
N VAL A 286 -1.88 20.48 2.16
CA VAL A 286 -1.23 21.11 3.32
C VAL A 286 0.08 20.43 3.64
N SER A 287 0.11 19.10 3.71
CA SER A 287 1.32 18.33 4.04
C SER A 287 2.47 18.58 3.06
N THR A 288 2.16 18.76 1.75
CA THR A 288 3.19 19.04 0.73
C THR A 288 3.74 20.46 0.80
N ARG A 289 2.94 21.43 1.28
CA ARG A 289 3.35 22.85 1.40
C ARG A 289 4.15 23.14 2.68
N LEU A 290 4.08 22.29 3.68
CA LEU A 290 4.83 22.48 4.92
C LEU A 290 6.34 22.32 4.66
N LYS A 291 7.09 23.40 4.90
CA LYS A 291 8.56 23.41 4.81
C LYS A 291 9.16 22.47 5.87
N PRO A 292 10.33 21.85 5.61
CA PRO A 292 11.09 21.19 6.65
C PRO A 292 11.34 22.16 7.81
N SER A 293 11.24 21.66 9.05
CA SER A 293 11.62 22.47 10.20
C SER A 293 13.14 22.68 10.15
N ASP A 294 13.60 23.91 9.97
CA ASP A 294 15.02 24.29 9.88
C ASP A 294 15.73 24.28 11.25
N LYS A 295 15.21 23.58 12.25
CA LYS A 295 15.95 23.42 13.51
C LYS A 295 16.85 22.20 13.41
N PRO A 296 18.19 22.41 13.34
CA PRO A 296 19.14 21.31 13.47
C PRO A 296 18.94 20.61 14.82
N ALA A 297 19.11 19.30 14.79
CA ALA A 297 19.08 18.46 15.99
C ALA A 297 20.26 18.78 16.89
#